data_bfc87fde9c1256c22fef6c6f7f2e8065
#
_entry.id   bfc87fde9c1256c22fef6c6f7f2e8065
#
_cell.length_a   1.000
_cell.length_b   1.000
_cell.length_c   1.000
_cell.angle_alpha   90.00
_cell.angle_beta   90.00
_cell.angle_gamma   90.00
#
_symmetry.space_group_name_H-M   'P 1'
#
loop_
_entity.id
_entity.type
_entity.pdbx_description
1 polymer ?
#
loop_
_entity_poly.entity_id
_entity_poly.type
_entity_poly.pdbx_seq_one_letter_code
_entity_poly.pdbx_strand_id
1 'polypeptide(L)'
;KRYVTSEKLTDAQVSSLIDELMKLPAYGEHRARYWLDAARYGDSHGLHFDKPREMWPYRDWVVKALNRNQPFDQFTIEQIAGDLLPQPTEDQLVATGFQRCNITTNEGGTIDEENLANYAADRVQTMGWVYFGLTTNCSQCHDHKFDPITQRDYYSMAAFFRNTTQKAKDGNVKDGLGPILVLPTEKDRPRWKALPTEIAASQKQQNEARSAASKAFEAWLATAKPADLDADIPTKGIIAHIPLNEGKGQEVAATCGEAKTAKTFKSTGAITWKPDGKLGPAPEIKPGSNFDLGEVGNFEKDKPFSYGLWFRAGNVT
;
A
#
# COMPACT_ATOMS: atom_id res chain seq x y z
N LYS A 1 -1.21 -50.10 5.96
CA LYS A 1 -1.32 -51.53 6.38
C LYS A 1 -1.17 -52.50 5.21
N ARG A 2 -1.54 -52.17 3.95
CA ARG A 2 -1.48 -53.06 2.75
C ARG A 2 -0.07 -53.54 2.40
N TYR A 3 0.95 -52.70 2.72
CA TYR A 3 2.36 -52.97 2.41
C TYR A 3 3.21 -53.30 3.64
N VAL A 4 2.61 -53.42 4.82
CA VAL A 4 3.32 -53.83 6.05
C VAL A 4 3.23 -55.34 6.15
N THR A 5 4.18 -56.00 5.58
CA THR A 5 4.33 -57.47 5.63
C THR A 5 5.70 -57.80 6.20
N SER A 6 5.86 -59.04 6.72
CA SER A 6 7.15 -59.57 7.16
C SER A 6 8.01 -60.01 5.98
N GLU A 7 7.47 -60.04 4.76
CA GLU A 7 8.16 -60.47 3.54
C GLU A 7 8.67 -59.24 2.77
N LYS A 8 9.77 -59.45 2.04
CA LYS A 8 10.33 -58.42 1.14
C LYS A 8 9.34 -58.15 -0.01
N LEU A 9 9.01 -56.85 -0.21
CA LEU A 9 8.14 -56.44 -1.31
C LEU A 9 8.77 -56.76 -2.67
N THR A 10 7.94 -57.19 -3.59
CA THR A 10 8.33 -57.34 -5.01
C THR A 10 8.45 -55.98 -5.67
N ASP A 11 9.21 -55.85 -6.77
CA ASP A 11 9.37 -54.59 -7.51
C ASP A 11 8.00 -54.04 -8.00
N ALA A 12 7.07 -54.91 -8.39
CA ALA A 12 5.72 -54.50 -8.77
C ALA A 12 4.92 -53.93 -7.61
N GLN A 13 5.07 -54.48 -6.41
CA GLN A 13 4.43 -53.92 -5.20
C GLN A 13 5.03 -52.57 -4.79
N VAL A 14 6.36 -52.42 -4.93
CA VAL A 14 7.05 -51.16 -4.69
C VAL A 14 6.57 -50.08 -5.68
N SER A 15 6.52 -50.42 -6.99
CA SER A 15 6.00 -49.50 -8.01
C SER A 15 4.55 -49.07 -7.72
N SER A 16 3.70 -50.02 -7.39
CA SER A 16 2.31 -49.70 -7.03
C SER A 16 2.19 -48.78 -5.79
N LEU A 17 3.05 -49.01 -4.79
CA LEU A 17 3.09 -48.15 -3.60
C LEU A 17 3.54 -46.73 -3.95
N ILE A 18 4.57 -46.60 -4.78
CA ILE A 18 5.06 -45.30 -5.26
C ILE A 18 3.95 -44.56 -5.99
N ASP A 19 3.27 -45.21 -6.92
CA ASP A 19 2.16 -44.62 -7.68
C ASP A 19 0.99 -44.19 -6.78
N GLU A 20 0.68 -44.98 -5.74
CA GLU A 20 -0.34 -44.60 -4.75
C GLU A 20 0.10 -43.37 -3.94
N LEU A 21 1.35 -43.32 -3.49
CA LEU A 21 1.88 -42.18 -2.70
C LEU A 21 1.96 -40.91 -3.53
N MET A 22 2.34 -40.98 -4.79
CA MET A 22 2.44 -39.85 -5.71
C MET A 22 1.07 -39.23 -6.05
N LYS A 23 -0.02 -39.98 -5.88
CA LYS A 23 -1.41 -39.48 -6.06
C LYS A 23 -1.95 -38.73 -4.86
N LEU A 24 -1.29 -38.81 -3.71
CA LEU A 24 -1.75 -38.12 -2.51
C LEU A 24 -1.39 -36.63 -2.58
N PRO A 25 -2.28 -35.72 -2.13
CA PRO A 25 -1.95 -34.29 -2.03
C PRO A 25 -0.65 -34.01 -1.26
N ALA A 26 -0.36 -34.82 -0.24
CA ALA A 26 0.86 -34.75 0.56
C ALA A 26 2.15 -34.93 -0.27
N TYR A 27 2.11 -35.51 -1.46
CA TYR A 27 3.26 -35.60 -2.35
C TYR A 27 3.73 -34.20 -2.78
N GLY A 28 2.82 -33.37 -3.28
CA GLY A 28 3.14 -32.01 -3.68
C GLY A 28 3.56 -31.16 -2.48
N GLU A 29 2.89 -31.29 -1.34
CA GLU A 29 3.27 -30.59 -0.11
C GLU A 29 4.70 -30.94 0.32
N HIS A 30 5.05 -32.23 0.29
CA HIS A 30 6.39 -32.69 0.62
C HIS A 30 7.44 -32.18 -0.37
N ARG A 31 7.17 -32.24 -1.67
CA ARG A 31 8.09 -31.80 -2.72
C ARG A 31 8.25 -30.29 -2.78
N ALA A 32 7.16 -29.55 -2.53
CA ALA A 32 7.16 -28.09 -2.53
C ALA A 32 8.15 -27.49 -1.54
N ARG A 33 8.43 -28.15 -0.41
CA ARG A 33 9.39 -27.64 0.59
C ARG A 33 10.75 -27.34 -0.03
N TYR A 34 11.29 -28.25 -0.83
CA TYR A 34 12.60 -28.07 -1.46
C TYR A 34 12.60 -26.92 -2.47
N TRP A 35 11.52 -26.79 -3.23
CA TRP A 35 11.38 -25.68 -4.17
C TRP A 35 11.22 -24.33 -3.46
N LEU A 36 10.39 -24.28 -2.42
CA LEU A 36 10.11 -23.07 -1.68
C LEU A 36 11.34 -22.58 -0.91
N ASP A 37 12.15 -23.49 -0.35
CA ASP A 37 13.43 -23.18 0.26
C ASP A 37 14.40 -22.55 -0.76
N ALA A 38 14.53 -23.17 -1.93
CA ALA A 38 15.38 -22.66 -3.01
C ALA A 38 14.86 -21.31 -3.55
N ALA A 39 13.55 -21.15 -3.66
CA ALA A 39 12.90 -19.89 -4.03
C ALA A 39 12.95 -18.82 -2.93
N ARG A 40 13.49 -19.14 -1.74
CA ARG A 40 13.52 -18.28 -0.54
C ARG A 40 12.14 -17.77 -0.10
N TYR A 41 11.11 -18.62 -0.26
CA TYR A 41 9.74 -18.29 0.18
C TYR A 41 9.70 -17.98 1.66
N GLY A 42 8.94 -16.94 2.01
CA GLY A 42 8.63 -16.58 3.40
C GLY A 42 7.31 -15.83 3.49
N ASP A 43 6.64 -15.98 4.63
CA ASP A 43 5.38 -15.29 4.92
C ASP A 43 5.61 -13.90 5.54
N SER A 44 6.84 -13.39 5.46
CA SER A 44 7.23 -12.08 5.97
C SER A 44 8.27 -11.40 5.07
N HIS A 45 8.56 -10.13 5.31
CA HIS A 45 9.58 -9.37 4.56
C HIS A 45 11.01 -9.88 4.81
N GLY A 46 11.26 -10.50 5.97
CA GLY A 46 12.56 -11.03 6.34
C GLY A 46 13.59 -9.98 6.77
N LEU A 47 13.23 -8.71 6.84
CA LEU A 47 14.14 -7.62 7.14
C LEU A 47 13.46 -6.52 7.99
N HIS A 48 14.19 -6.00 8.98
CA HIS A 48 13.84 -4.89 9.85
C HIS A 48 12.49 -5.10 10.58
N PHE A 49 11.42 -4.43 10.20
CA PHE A 49 10.10 -4.59 10.84
C PHE A 49 9.43 -5.94 10.57
N ASP A 50 9.98 -6.72 9.70
CA ASP A 50 9.55 -8.09 9.38
C ASP A 50 8.02 -8.27 9.33
N LYS A 51 7.36 -7.43 8.57
CA LYS A 51 5.91 -7.43 8.45
C LYS A 51 5.42 -8.66 7.68
N PRO A 52 4.25 -9.21 8.04
CA PRO A 52 3.65 -10.33 7.32
C PRO A 52 3.44 -10.02 5.83
N ARG A 53 3.60 -11.04 5.00
CA ARG A 53 3.33 -11.03 3.55
C ARG A 53 2.30 -12.10 3.22
N GLU A 54 1.28 -11.75 2.48
CA GLU A 54 0.28 -12.71 2.00
C GLU A 54 0.78 -13.43 0.73
N MET A 55 1.89 -14.16 0.85
CA MET A 55 2.52 -14.91 -0.24
C MET A 55 2.03 -16.36 -0.36
N TRP A 56 1.19 -16.81 0.56
CA TRP A 56 0.65 -18.18 0.60
C TRP A 56 0.01 -18.65 -0.72
N PRO A 57 -0.59 -17.80 -1.59
CA PRO A 57 -1.11 -18.26 -2.88
C PRO A 57 -0.02 -18.83 -3.79
N TYR A 58 1.18 -18.25 -3.79
CA TYR A 58 2.31 -18.79 -4.54
C TYR A 58 2.75 -20.17 -4.01
N ARG A 59 2.84 -20.34 -2.68
CA ARG A 59 3.11 -21.64 -2.07
C ARG A 59 2.10 -22.68 -2.53
N ASP A 60 0.81 -22.36 -2.46
CA ASP A 60 -0.27 -23.25 -2.84
C ASP A 60 -0.24 -23.58 -4.35
N TRP A 61 0.15 -22.59 -5.17
CA TRP A 61 0.38 -22.82 -6.61
C TRP A 61 1.50 -23.83 -6.85
N VAL A 62 2.64 -23.72 -6.15
CA VAL A 62 3.75 -24.66 -6.25
C VAL A 62 3.31 -26.08 -5.89
N VAL A 63 2.57 -26.24 -4.78
CA VAL A 63 2.01 -27.54 -4.35
C VAL A 63 1.10 -28.12 -5.42
N LYS A 64 0.19 -27.32 -5.96
CA LYS A 64 -0.74 -27.73 -7.04
C LYS A 64 0.02 -28.12 -8.31
N ALA A 65 1.02 -27.34 -8.72
CA ALA A 65 1.83 -27.60 -9.91
C ALA A 65 2.56 -28.93 -9.82
N LEU A 66 3.14 -29.24 -8.66
CA LEU A 66 3.82 -30.52 -8.41
C LEU A 66 2.84 -31.68 -8.36
N ASN A 67 1.67 -31.53 -7.75
CA ASN A 67 0.65 -32.57 -7.70
C ASN A 67 0.04 -32.89 -9.07
N ARG A 68 -0.06 -31.90 -9.98
CA ARG A 68 -0.52 -32.12 -11.36
C ARG A 68 0.59 -32.56 -12.31
N ASN A 69 1.79 -32.74 -11.77
CA ASN A 69 3.00 -33.06 -12.55
C ASN A 69 3.19 -32.11 -13.75
N GLN A 70 3.11 -30.81 -13.47
CA GLN A 70 3.26 -29.78 -14.51
C GLN A 70 4.62 -29.93 -15.22
N PRO A 71 4.67 -29.87 -16.56
CA PRO A 71 5.93 -29.86 -17.28
C PRO A 71 6.89 -28.77 -16.79
N PHE A 72 8.17 -29.09 -16.63
CA PHE A 72 9.14 -28.22 -15.99
C PHE A 72 9.36 -26.90 -16.76
N ASP A 73 9.29 -26.93 -18.07
CA ASP A 73 9.34 -25.74 -18.92
C ASP A 73 8.19 -24.79 -18.64
N GLN A 74 6.94 -25.29 -18.57
CA GLN A 74 5.77 -24.49 -18.21
C GLN A 74 5.87 -23.97 -16.77
N PHE A 75 6.27 -24.82 -15.84
CA PHE A 75 6.49 -24.46 -14.45
C PHE A 75 7.51 -23.31 -14.32
N THR A 76 8.56 -23.33 -15.12
CA THR A 76 9.58 -22.28 -15.15
C THR A 76 9.07 -21.00 -15.79
N ILE A 77 8.44 -21.09 -16.97
CA ILE A 77 7.91 -19.92 -17.69
C ILE A 77 6.90 -19.17 -16.86
N GLU A 78 5.96 -19.88 -16.22
CA GLU A 78 4.92 -19.26 -15.41
C GLU A 78 5.48 -18.51 -14.19
N GLN A 79 6.56 -19.01 -13.58
CA GLN A 79 7.21 -18.34 -12.45
C GLN A 79 8.06 -17.14 -12.83
N ILE A 80 8.67 -17.17 -14.01
CA ILE A 80 9.57 -16.08 -14.43
C ILE A 80 8.81 -15.00 -15.17
N ALA A 81 7.85 -15.38 -16.01
CA ALA A 81 7.19 -14.52 -16.99
C ALA A 81 5.68 -14.83 -17.16
N GLY A 82 5.03 -15.35 -16.13
CA GLY A 82 3.62 -15.71 -16.18
C GLY A 82 2.70 -14.54 -16.51
N ASP A 83 3.05 -13.35 -16.05
CA ASP A 83 2.36 -12.09 -16.32
C ASP A 83 2.55 -11.57 -17.76
N LEU A 84 3.55 -12.06 -18.49
CA LEU A 84 3.84 -11.68 -19.87
C LEU A 84 3.20 -12.64 -20.89
N LEU A 85 2.55 -13.70 -20.44
CA LEU A 85 1.84 -14.63 -21.32
C LEU A 85 0.63 -13.96 -21.97
N PRO A 86 0.24 -14.38 -23.19
CA PRO A 86 -0.97 -13.87 -23.82
C PRO A 86 -2.21 -14.17 -22.97
N GLN A 87 -2.91 -13.14 -22.49
CA GLN A 87 -4.09 -13.25 -21.64
C GLN A 87 -3.84 -14.13 -20.39
N PRO A 88 -2.91 -13.75 -19.51
CA PRO A 88 -2.48 -14.59 -18.40
C PRO A 88 -3.65 -14.93 -17.48
N THR A 89 -3.73 -16.17 -17.06
CA THR A 89 -4.69 -16.61 -16.06
C THR A 89 -4.29 -16.14 -14.66
N GLU A 90 -5.23 -16.15 -13.72
CA GLU A 90 -4.96 -15.84 -12.31
C GLU A 90 -3.86 -16.74 -11.73
N ASP A 91 -3.88 -18.04 -12.03
CA ASP A 91 -2.84 -18.99 -11.60
C ASP A 91 -1.45 -18.63 -12.17
N GLN A 92 -1.36 -18.16 -13.42
CA GLN A 92 -0.10 -17.72 -14.03
C GLN A 92 0.41 -16.42 -13.41
N LEU A 93 -0.48 -15.50 -13.03
CA LEU A 93 -0.11 -14.32 -12.27
C LEU A 93 0.38 -14.69 -10.86
N VAL A 94 -0.27 -15.64 -10.19
CA VAL A 94 0.15 -16.14 -8.87
C VAL A 94 1.52 -16.80 -8.95
N ALA A 95 1.82 -17.53 -10.04
CA ALA A 95 3.12 -18.17 -10.23
C ALA A 95 4.28 -17.18 -10.20
N THR A 96 4.09 -15.94 -10.71
CA THR A 96 5.11 -14.87 -10.65
C THR A 96 5.48 -14.45 -9.23
N GLY A 97 4.79 -14.94 -8.23
CA GLY A 97 5.15 -14.83 -6.82
C GLY A 97 6.58 -15.28 -6.52
N PHE A 98 7.17 -16.18 -7.36
CA PHE A 98 8.59 -16.50 -7.33
C PHE A 98 9.49 -15.25 -7.33
N GLN A 99 9.15 -14.25 -8.17
CA GLN A 99 9.88 -13.00 -8.28
C GLN A 99 9.65 -12.06 -7.07
N ARG A 100 8.65 -12.37 -6.27
CA ARG A 100 8.28 -11.59 -5.07
C ARG A 100 8.79 -12.19 -3.76
N CYS A 101 9.46 -13.34 -3.81
CA CYS A 101 10.06 -13.98 -2.63
C CYS A 101 11.34 -13.28 -2.14
N ASN A 102 11.85 -12.27 -2.85
CA ASN A 102 13.02 -11.53 -2.42
C ASN A 102 12.76 -10.75 -1.12
N ILE A 103 13.82 -10.58 -0.33
CA ILE A 103 13.80 -9.71 0.85
C ILE A 103 13.55 -8.27 0.39
N THR A 104 12.66 -7.56 1.08
CA THR A 104 12.32 -6.16 0.78
C THR A 104 12.28 -5.32 2.05
N THR A 105 12.48 -4.02 1.91
CA THR A 105 12.45 -3.08 3.04
C THR A 105 11.26 -2.12 2.96
N ASN A 106 10.81 -1.68 4.13
CA ASN A 106 9.90 -0.54 4.32
C ASN A 106 10.52 0.53 5.24
N GLU A 107 11.82 0.44 5.46
CA GLU A 107 12.52 1.34 6.36
C GLU A 107 12.59 2.77 5.78
N GLY A 108 12.30 3.75 6.63
CA GLY A 108 12.52 5.17 6.31
C GLY A 108 14.02 5.49 6.28
N GLY A 109 14.45 6.30 5.30
CA GLY A 109 15.85 6.72 5.18
C GLY A 109 16.73 5.80 4.33
N THR A 110 16.21 4.71 3.79
CA THR A 110 16.93 3.91 2.78
C THR A 110 16.91 4.60 1.42
N ILE A 111 17.93 4.32 0.61
CA ILE A 111 18.07 4.86 -0.76
C ILE A 111 17.28 3.97 -1.72
N ASP A 112 16.30 4.53 -2.39
CA ASP A 112 15.37 3.77 -3.25
C ASP A 112 16.10 3.09 -4.41
N GLU A 113 17.06 3.75 -5.06
CA GLU A 113 17.85 3.19 -6.17
C GLU A 113 18.72 2.02 -5.71
N GLU A 114 19.28 2.10 -4.51
CA GLU A 114 20.07 1.04 -3.91
C GLU A 114 19.20 -0.19 -3.64
N ASN A 115 18.02 0.01 -3.04
CA ASN A 115 17.09 -1.07 -2.79
C ASN A 115 16.69 -1.80 -4.09
N LEU A 116 16.35 -1.05 -5.14
CA LEU A 116 16.00 -1.63 -6.44
C LEU A 116 17.17 -2.37 -7.09
N ALA A 117 18.40 -1.87 -6.93
CA ALA A 117 19.60 -2.57 -7.40
C ALA A 117 19.83 -3.88 -6.64
N ASN A 118 19.67 -3.87 -5.32
CA ASN A 118 19.79 -5.05 -4.47
C ASN A 118 18.71 -6.09 -4.80
N TYR A 119 17.47 -5.67 -5.08
CA TYR A 119 16.40 -6.60 -5.48
C TYR A 119 16.67 -7.25 -6.83
N ALA A 120 17.25 -6.53 -7.79
CA ALA A 120 17.66 -7.10 -9.07
C ALA A 120 18.81 -8.09 -8.88
N ALA A 121 19.82 -7.75 -8.08
CA ALA A 121 20.96 -8.61 -7.75
C ALA A 121 20.51 -9.92 -7.08
N ASP A 122 19.60 -9.83 -6.10
CA ASP A 122 19.02 -10.98 -5.40
C ASP A 122 18.29 -11.93 -6.37
N ARG A 123 17.54 -11.39 -7.35
CA ARG A 123 16.87 -12.21 -8.36
C ARG A 123 17.86 -12.91 -9.29
N VAL A 124 18.92 -12.23 -9.72
CA VAL A 124 19.98 -12.86 -10.52
C VAL A 124 20.62 -14.03 -9.76
N GLN A 125 20.94 -13.81 -8.48
CA GLN A 125 21.48 -14.85 -7.63
C GLN A 125 20.52 -16.04 -7.49
N THR A 126 19.25 -15.76 -7.27
CA THR A 126 18.22 -16.80 -7.12
C THR A 126 18.06 -17.61 -8.41
N MET A 127 18.05 -16.94 -9.56
CA MET A 127 18.04 -17.63 -10.86
C MET A 127 19.25 -18.53 -11.01
N GLY A 128 20.44 -18.08 -10.63
CA GLY A 128 21.66 -18.87 -10.61
C GLY A 128 21.53 -20.14 -9.77
N TRP A 129 21.06 -20.00 -8.53
CA TRP A 129 20.93 -21.15 -7.63
C TRP A 129 19.85 -22.14 -8.05
N VAL A 130 18.66 -21.63 -8.37
CA VAL A 130 17.47 -22.47 -8.59
C VAL A 130 17.53 -23.18 -9.94
N TYR A 131 17.93 -22.49 -10.99
CA TYR A 131 17.84 -23.02 -12.36
C TYR A 131 19.18 -23.51 -12.91
N PHE A 132 20.30 -22.93 -12.49
CA PHE A 132 21.61 -23.29 -13.00
C PHE A 132 22.47 -24.08 -12.00
N GLY A 133 22.11 -24.09 -10.72
CA GLY A 133 22.94 -24.68 -9.69
C GLY A 133 24.29 -23.95 -9.50
N LEU A 134 24.35 -22.66 -9.87
CA LEU A 134 25.57 -21.85 -9.89
C LEU A 134 25.44 -20.64 -8.96
N THR A 135 26.58 -20.18 -8.42
CA THR A 135 26.68 -18.98 -7.62
C THR A 135 27.03 -17.78 -8.51
N THR A 136 26.04 -17.06 -9.01
CA THR A 136 26.24 -15.95 -9.96
C THR A 136 26.79 -14.68 -9.33
N ASN A 137 26.72 -14.51 -8.00
CA ASN A 137 27.09 -13.27 -7.31
C ASN A 137 28.56 -12.85 -7.46
N CYS A 138 29.46 -13.80 -7.72
CA CYS A 138 30.85 -13.45 -8.00
C CYS A 138 30.95 -12.51 -9.19
N SER A 139 30.08 -12.68 -10.19
CA SER A 139 30.04 -11.87 -11.40
C SER A 139 29.50 -10.47 -11.21
N GLN A 140 29.03 -10.12 -10.03
CA GLN A 140 28.69 -8.73 -9.69
C GLN A 140 29.91 -7.79 -9.74
N CYS A 141 31.08 -8.29 -9.33
CA CYS A 141 32.31 -7.51 -9.22
C CYS A 141 33.35 -7.83 -10.30
N HIS A 142 33.40 -9.10 -10.79
CA HIS A 142 34.38 -9.55 -11.79
C HIS A 142 33.82 -10.78 -12.51
N ASP A 143 34.40 -11.17 -13.62
CA ASP A 143 34.03 -12.40 -14.32
C ASP A 143 34.16 -13.63 -13.40
N HIS A 144 33.22 -14.57 -13.50
CA HIS A 144 33.22 -15.74 -12.63
C HIS A 144 34.53 -16.51 -12.79
N LYS A 145 35.13 -16.96 -11.68
CA LYS A 145 36.45 -17.56 -11.70
C LYS A 145 36.50 -18.91 -12.45
N PHE A 146 35.43 -19.70 -12.33
CA PHE A 146 35.38 -21.06 -12.79
C PHE A 146 34.36 -21.29 -13.91
N ASP A 147 33.26 -20.61 -13.90
CA ASP A 147 32.13 -20.76 -14.82
C ASP A 147 32.16 -19.70 -15.92
N PRO A 148 31.64 -19.96 -17.10
CA PRO A 148 31.67 -19.03 -18.24
C PRO A 148 30.60 -17.92 -18.08
N ILE A 149 30.57 -17.26 -16.94
CA ILE A 149 29.65 -16.15 -16.62
C ILE A 149 30.49 -14.89 -16.45
N THR A 150 30.35 -13.98 -17.39
CA THR A 150 31.02 -12.68 -17.31
C THR A 150 30.24 -11.69 -16.43
N GLN A 151 30.92 -10.65 -15.97
CA GLN A 151 30.26 -9.51 -15.31
C GLN A 151 29.17 -8.90 -16.22
N ARG A 152 29.43 -8.85 -17.52
CA ARG A 152 28.44 -8.38 -18.50
C ARG A 152 27.19 -9.23 -18.51
N ASP A 153 27.31 -10.55 -18.46
CA ASP A 153 26.18 -11.47 -18.43
C ASP A 153 25.34 -11.25 -17.16
N TYR A 154 26.01 -11.08 -16.02
CA TYR A 154 25.36 -10.76 -14.77
C TYR A 154 24.49 -9.49 -14.87
N TYR A 155 25.05 -8.39 -15.35
CA TYR A 155 24.29 -7.14 -15.48
C TYR A 155 23.26 -7.17 -16.60
N SER A 156 23.48 -7.96 -17.64
CA SER A 156 22.48 -8.20 -18.68
C SER A 156 21.26 -8.94 -18.10
N MET A 157 21.47 -9.92 -17.24
CA MET A 157 20.39 -10.60 -16.53
C MET A 157 19.71 -9.65 -15.50
N ALA A 158 20.47 -8.86 -14.76
CA ALA A 158 19.92 -7.88 -13.82
C ALA A 158 19.03 -6.85 -14.51
N ALA A 159 19.30 -6.50 -15.77
CA ALA A 159 18.49 -5.55 -16.53
C ALA A 159 17.05 -6.04 -16.74
N PHE A 160 16.78 -7.34 -16.88
CA PHE A 160 15.42 -7.86 -16.93
C PHE A 160 14.64 -7.55 -15.65
N PHE A 161 15.28 -7.65 -14.50
CA PHE A 161 14.65 -7.44 -13.19
C PHE A 161 14.56 -5.96 -12.77
N ARG A 162 15.22 -5.08 -13.52
CA ARG A 162 15.07 -3.61 -13.32
C ARG A 162 13.82 -3.05 -13.99
N ASN A 163 13.19 -3.78 -14.87
CA ASN A 163 11.97 -3.40 -15.57
C ASN A 163 10.68 -3.84 -14.86
N THR A 164 10.78 -4.30 -13.62
CA THR A 164 9.62 -4.67 -12.81
C THR A 164 8.88 -3.42 -12.28
N THR A 165 7.58 -3.56 -12.02
CA THR A 165 6.77 -2.49 -11.42
C THR A 165 6.93 -2.39 -9.90
N GLN A 166 7.73 -3.24 -9.29
CA GLN A 166 8.00 -3.22 -7.85
C GLN A 166 8.67 -1.90 -7.45
N LYS A 167 8.17 -1.30 -6.38
CA LYS A 167 8.77 -0.10 -5.78
C LYS A 167 9.92 -0.50 -4.85
N ALA A 168 10.79 0.46 -4.56
CA ALA A 168 11.91 0.29 -3.64
C ALA A 168 11.43 -0.07 -2.22
N LYS A 169 10.37 0.57 -1.77
CA LYS A 169 9.65 0.22 -0.54
C LYS A 169 8.49 -0.69 -0.91
N ASP A 170 8.49 -1.89 -0.36
CA ASP A 170 7.45 -2.86 -0.65
C ASP A 170 6.17 -2.52 0.08
N GLY A 171 5.15 -2.18 -0.69
CA GLY A 171 3.83 -1.89 -0.17
C GLY A 171 2.97 -3.12 0.10
N ASN A 172 3.50 -4.21 0.62
CA ASN A 172 2.70 -5.38 1.07
C ASN A 172 1.67 -5.02 2.17
N VAL A 173 1.42 -3.76 2.32
CA VAL A 173 0.35 -3.20 3.11
C VAL A 173 -0.86 -2.95 2.21
N LYS A 174 -2.03 -2.98 2.77
CA LYS A 174 -3.33 -2.74 2.10
C LYS A 174 -3.39 -1.44 1.28
N ASP A 175 -2.40 -0.59 1.41
CA ASP A 175 -2.33 0.75 0.80
C ASP A 175 -1.73 0.79 -0.61
N GLY A 176 -1.41 -0.36 -1.20
CA GLY A 176 -1.21 -0.48 -2.65
C GLY A 176 0.03 0.19 -3.24
N LEU A 177 1.15 0.25 -2.52
CA LEU A 177 2.40 0.83 -3.05
C LEU A 177 3.20 -0.08 -3.99
N GLY A 178 2.80 -1.33 -4.15
CA GLY A 178 3.47 -2.31 -5.01
C GLY A 178 2.51 -2.97 -6.00
N PRO A 179 3.01 -3.84 -6.88
CA PRO A 179 2.17 -4.69 -7.69
C PRO A 179 1.43 -5.68 -6.78
N ILE A 180 0.10 -5.56 -6.70
CA ILE A 180 -0.77 -6.36 -5.85
C ILE A 180 -1.74 -7.13 -6.73
N LEU A 181 -1.85 -8.44 -6.52
CA LEU A 181 -2.88 -9.28 -7.08
C LEU A 181 -3.93 -9.58 -5.99
N VAL A 182 -5.16 -9.13 -6.21
CA VAL A 182 -6.25 -9.44 -5.30
C VAL A 182 -6.88 -10.76 -5.71
N LEU A 183 -6.88 -11.72 -4.78
CA LEU A 183 -7.45 -13.06 -4.95
C LEU A 183 -8.71 -13.17 -4.08
N PRO A 184 -9.89 -12.90 -4.62
CA PRO A 184 -11.12 -13.04 -3.86
C PRO A 184 -11.41 -14.50 -3.52
N THR A 185 -11.98 -14.74 -2.35
CA THR A 185 -12.49 -16.07 -2.01
C THR A 185 -13.55 -16.50 -3.02
N GLU A 186 -13.80 -17.82 -3.15
CA GLU A 186 -14.85 -18.34 -4.06
C GLU A 186 -16.21 -17.71 -3.75
N LYS A 187 -16.50 -17.44 -2.50
CA LYS A 187 -17.74 -16.78 -2.05
C LYS A 187 -17.84 -15.35 -2.57
N ASP A 188 -16.73 -14.62 -2.58
CA ASP A 188 -16.68 -13.19 -2.91
C ASP A 188 -16.43 -12.95 -4.41
N ARG A 189 -16.00 -13.98 -5.15
CA ARG A 189 -15.66 -13.90 -6.57
C ARG A 189 -16.77 -13.32 -7.46
N PRO A 190 -18.06 -13.72 -7.31
CA PRO A 190 -19.15 -13.10 -8.09
C PRO A 190 -19.29 -11.60 -7.80
N ARG A 191 -19.17 -11.21 -6.53
CA ARG A 191 -19.23 -9.81 -6.11
C ARG A 191 -18.02 -9.03 -6.67
N TRP A 192 -16.83 -9.61 -6.59
CA TRP A 192 -15.62 -9.00 -7.13
C TRP A 192 -15.75 -8.67 -8.63
N LYS A 193 -16.28 -9.61 -9.41
CA LYS A 193 -16.53 -9.43 -10.85
C LYS A 193 -17.59 -8.36 -11.15
N ALA A 194 -18.56 -8.16 -10.28
CA ALA A 194 -19.60 -7.15 -10.43
C ALA A 194 -19.14 -5.74 -10.05
N LEU A 195 -18.11 -5.59 -9.19
CA LEU A 195 -17.66 -4.31 -8.65
C LEU A 195 -17.35 -3.25 -9.70
N PRO A 196 -16.65 -3.51 -10.82
CA PRO A 196 -16.36 -2.47 -11.83
C PRO A 196 -17.65 -1.84 -12.38
N THR A 197 -18.68 -2.66 -12.64
CA THR A 197 -19.98 -2.18 -13.15
C THR A 197 -20.72 -1.37 -12.07
N GLU A 198 -20.71 -1.81 -10.84
CA GLU A 198 -21.35 -1.11 -9.72
C GLU A 198 -20.66 0.22 -9.42
N ILE A 199 -19.34 0.26 -9.45
CA ILE A 199 -18.55 1.49 -9.27
C ILE A 199 -18.88 2.48 -10.39
N ALA A 200 -18.93 2.04 -11.64
CA ALA A 200 -19.27 2.90 -12.78
C ALA A 200 -20.70 3.45 -12.64
N ALA A 201 -21.66 2.63 -12.23
CA ALA A 201 -23.05 3.04 -11.99
C ALA A 201 -23.15 4.07 -10.85
N SER A 202 -22.47 3.81 -9.73
CA SER A 202 -22.41 4.72 -8.59
C SER A 202 -21.76 6.06 -8.96
N GLN A 203 -20.67 6.04 -9.73
CA GLN A 203 -19.98 7.23 -10.20
C GLN A 203 -20.91 8.08 -11.09
N LYS A 204 -21.67 7.42 -11.99
CA LYS A 204 -22.65 8.11 -12.83
C LYS A 204 -23.72 8.78 -11.99
N GLN A 205 -24.32 8.06 -11.02
CA GLN A 205 -25.31 8.62 -10.10
C GLN A 205 -24.77 9.81 -9.31
N GLN A 206 -23.53 9.71 -8.82
CA GLN A 206 -22.87 10.80 -8.10
C GLN A 206 -22.72 12.04 -8.98
N ASN A 207 -22.31 11.87 -10.25
CA ASN A 207 -22.14 12.98 -11.19
C ASN A 207 -23.49 13.63 -11.54
N GLU A 208 -24.54 12.83 -11.73
CA GLU A 208 -25.91 13.31 -11.98
C GLU A 208 -26.45 14.09 -10.78
N ALA A 209 -26.29 13.54 -9.56
CA ALA A 209 -26.69 14.21 -8.32
C ALA A 209 -25.92 15.53 -8.10
N ARG A 210 -24.60 15.53 -8.39
CA ARG A 210 -23.77 16.75 -8.30
C ARG A 210 -24.23 17.81 -9.30
N SER A 211 -24.56 17.43 -10.54
CA SER A 211 -25.06 18.35 -11.55
C SER A 211 -26.43 18.93 -11.18
N ALA A 212 -27.32 18.10 -10.65
CA ALA A 212 -28.63 18.55 -10.16
C ALA A 212 -28.49 19.48 -8.96
N ALA A 213 -27.63 19.12 -7.99
CA ALA A 213 -27.35 19.95 -6.83
C ALA A 213 -26.72 21.31 -7.18
N SER A 214 -25.85 21.37 -8.22
CA SER A 214 -25.27 22.63 -8.69
C SER A 214 -26.34 23.61 -9.15
N LYS A 215 -27.32 23.14 -9.94
CA LYS A 215 -28.45 23.99 -10.39
C LYS A 215 -29.31 24.48 -9.23
N ALA A 216 -29.60 23.62 -8.28
CA ALA A 216 -30.35 23.98 -7.08
C ALA A 216 -29.59 24.98 -6.22
N PHE A 217 -28.27 24.79 -6.09
CA PHE A 217 -27.38 25.69 -5.37
C PHE A 217 -27.31 27.08 -6.01
N GLU A 218 -27.17 27.16 -7.34
CA GLU A 218 -27.16 28.45 -8.06
C GLU A 218 -28.50 29.18 -7.91
N ALA A 219 -29.63 28.48 -8.01
CA ALA A 219 -30.96 29.05 -7.77
C ALA A 219 -31.12 29.56 -6.34
N TRP A 220 -30.65 28.79 -5.36
CA TRP A 220 -30.64 29.22 -3.96
C TRP A 220 -29.71 30.42 -3.74
N LEU A 221 -28.50 30.41 -4.30
CA LEU A 221 -27.52 31.49 -4.16
C LEU A 221 -28.04 32.83 -4.71
N ALA A 222 -28.84 32.80 -5.77
CA ALA A 222 -29.46 33.98 -6.36
C ALA A 222 -30.50 34.66 -5.41
N THR A 223 -31.05 33.93 -4.45
CA THR A 223 -32.07 34.39 -3.52
C THR A 223 -31.61 34.43 -2.07
N ALA A 224 -30.49 33.76 -1.74
CA ALA A 224 -29.96 33.66 -0.39
C ALA A 224 -29.53 35.03 0.17
N LYS A 225 -29.90 35.29 1.40
CA LYS A 225 -29.47 36.48 2.14
C LYS A 225 -28.50 36.06 3.23
N PRO A 226 -27.52 36.90 3.61
CA PRO A 226 -26.63 36.62 4.74
C PRO A 226 -27.36 36.20 6.03
N ALA A 227 -28.50 36.81 6.30
CA ALA A 227 -29.32 36.48 7.48
C ALA A 227 -29.87 35.05 7.47
N ASP A 228 -30.10 34.46 6.30
CA ASP A 228 -30.57 33.06 6.17
C ASP A 228 -29.46 32.08 6.56
N LEU A 229 -28.19 32.41 6.25
CA LEU A 229 -27.00 31.65 6.65
C LEU A 229 -26.73 31.78 8.14
N ASP A 230 -26.90 32.96 8.71
CA ASP A 230 -26.69 33.20 10.13
C ASP A 230 -27.66 32.39 11.01
N ALA A 231 -28.88 32.14 10.52
CA ALA A 231 -29.87 31.31 11.21
C ALA A 231 -29.47 29.85 11.36
N ASP A 232 -28.71 29.32 10.39
CA ASP A 232 -28.27 27.90 10.35
C ASP A 232 -26.94 27.69 11.08
N ILE A 233 -26.23 28.75 11.47
CA ILE A 233 -24.98 28.64 12.22
C ILE A 233 -25.26 28.20 13.65
N PRO A 234 -24.77 27.05 14.12
CA PRO A 234 -24.97 26.61 15.50
C PRO A 234 -24.30 27.60 16.46
N THR A 235 -25.08 28.40 17.15
CA THR A 235 -24.55 29.36 18.12
C THR A 235 -24.62 28.87 19.57
N LYS A 236 -25.35 27.76 19.79
CA LYS A 236 -25.50 27.17 21.13
C LYS A 236 -24.19 26.43 21.49
N GLY A 237 -23.63 26.74 22.64
CA GLY A 237 -22.42 26.11 23.14
C GLY A 237 -21.12 26.68 22.57
N ILE A 238 -21.18 27.74 21.75
CA ILE A 238 -19.96 28.47 21.34
C ILE A 238 -19.44 29.25 22.53
N ILE A 239 -18.25 28.86 23.01
CA ILE A 239 -17.57 29.52 24.15
C ILE A 239 -16.67 30.65 23.67
N ALA A 240 -16.09 30.53 22.47
CA ALA A 240 -15.27 31.57 21.88
C ALA A 240 -15.50 31.65 20.37
N HIS A 241 -15.67 32.87 19.88
CA HIS A 241 -15.69 33.15 18.44
C HIS A 241 -14.77 34.34 18.16
N ILE A 242 -13.74 34.13 17.35
CA ILE A 242 -12.72 35.13 17.03
C ILE A 242 -12.62 35.21 15.51
N PRO A 243 -13.24 36.22 14.87
CA PRO A 243 -13.31 36.29 13.41
C PRO A 243 -11.95 36.43 12.72
N LEU A 244 -10.98 37.11 13.35
CA LEU A 244 -9.65 37.40 12.82
C LEU A 244 -9.71 38.13 11.47
N ASN A 245 -10.58 39.11 11.32
CA ASN A 245 -10.87 39.81 10.06
C ASN A 245 -10.71 41.34 10.14
N GLU A 246 -10.03 41.84 11.14
CA GLU A 246 -9.83 43.30 11.40
C GLU A 246 -9.03 43.97 10.27
N GLY A 247 -8.15 43.22 9.58
CA GLY A 247 -7.38 43.73 8.46
C GLY A 247 -6.23 44.70 8.80
N LYS A 248 -6.10 45.10 10.07
CA LYS A 248 -5.06 46.01 10.55
C LYS A 248 -4.89 45.94 12.07
N GLY A 249 -3.76 46.44 12.53
CA GLY A 249 -3.49 46.54 13.97
C GLY A 249 -2.94 45.26 14.60
N GLN A 250 -2.83 45.30 15.93
CA GLN A 250 -2.24 44.25 16.75
C GLN A 250 -3.28 43.61 17.69
N GLU A 251 -4.52 44.02 17.58
CA GLU A 251 -5.61 43.57 18.43
C GLU A 251 -6.70 42.89 17.60
N VAL A 252 -7.32 41.90 18.18
CA VAL A 252 -8.44 41.17 17.58
C VAL A 252 -9.62 41.13 18.51
N ALA A 253 -10.80 41.30 17.95
CA ALA A 253 -12.04 41.23 18.67
C ALA A 253 -12.52 39.77 18.80
N ALA A 254 -13.08 39.42 19.92
CA ALA A 254 -13.65 38.12 20.19
C ALA A 254 -14.96 38.24 20.99
N THR A 255 -15.80 37.25 20.84
CA THR A 255 -16.96 37.03 21.70
C THR A 255 -16.70 35.79 22.54
N CYS A 256 -16.70 35.92 23.87
CA CYS A 256 -16.28 34.85 24.78
C CYS A 256 -17.35 34.56 25.85
N GLY A 257 -17.38 33.30 26.28
CA GLY A 257 -18.26 32.79 27.32
C GLY A 257 -19.72 32.61 26.87
N GLU A 258 -20.52 31.96 27.71
CA GLU A 258 -21.95 31.73 27.47
C GLU A 258 -22.72 33.04 27.33
N ALA A 259 -22.31 34.07 28.06
CA ALA A 259 -22.89 35.42 28.00
C ALA A 259 -22.48 36.20 26.73
N LYS A 260 -21.67 35.63 25.85
CA LYS A 260 -21.17 36.26 24.60
C LYS A 260 -20.55 37.66 24.86
N THR A 261 -19.72 37.75 25.88
CA THR A 261 -19.08 39.03 26.26
C THR A 261 -18.00 39.38 25.23
N ALA A 262 -18.02 40.60 24.72
CA ALA A 262 -17.00 41.13 23.84
C ALA A 262 -15.67 41.29 24.60
N LYS A 263 -14.58 40.74 24.02
CA LYS A 263 -13.22 40.87 24.52
C LYS A 263 -12.29 41.27 23.40
N THR A 264 -11.16 41.87 23.75
CA THR A 264 -10.10 42.20 22.80
C THR A 264 -8.81 41.54 23.27
N PHE A 265 -8.12 40.89 22.35
CA PHE A 265 -6.86 40.23 22.61
C PHE A 265 -5.75 40.88 21.78
N LYS A 266 -4.61 41.13 22.40
CA LYS A 266 -3.47 41.77 21.78
C LYS A 266 -2.42 40.70 21.39
N SER A 267 -1.84 40.86 20.21
CA SER A 267 -0.75 40.03 19.79
C SER A 267 0.52 40.29 20.60
N THR A 268 1.27 39.22 20.91
CA THR A 268 2.59 39.32 21.56
C THR A 268 3.69 39.73 20.59
N GLY A 269 3.50 39.55 19.28
CA GLY A 269 4.45 39.93 18.23
C GLY A 269 3.77 40.70 17.11
N ALA A 270 4.57 41.17 16.14
CA ALA A 270 4.05 41.89 14.98
C ALA A 270 3.18 41.01 14.10
N ILE A 271 1.97 41.46 13.78
CA ILE A 271 1.03 40.80 12.87
C ILE A 271 0.99 41.56 11.56
N THR A 272 1.13 40.81 10.47
CA THR A 272 0.86 41.31 9.11
C THR A 272 -0.48 40.77 8.63
N TRP A 273 -1.32 41.64 8.11
CA TRP A 273 -2.62 41.27 7.58
C TRP A 273 -2.55 41.03 6.08
N LYS A 274 -3.09 39.91 5.61
CA LYS A 274 -3.29 39.59 4.20
C LYS A 274 -4.74 39.84 3.81
N PRO A 275 -5.00 40.49 2.67
CA PRO A 275 -6.38 40.85 2.28
C PRO A 275 -7.17 39.63 1.75
N ASP A 276 -6.52 38.56 1.39
CA ASP A 276 -7.03 37.40 0.66
C ASP A 276 -7.25 36.16 1.55
N GLY A 277 -7.65 36.33 2.79
CA GLY A 277 -8.10 35.26 3.67
C GLY A 277 -9.42 34.63 3.22
N LYS A 278 -9.82 33.52 3.84
CA LYS A 278 -11.02 32.75 3.46
C LYS A 278 -12.32 33.55 3.62
N LEU A 279 -12.40 34.35 4.65
CA LEU A 279 -13.61 35.14 5.04
C LEU A 279 -13.32 36.65 5.05
N GLY A 280 -12.35 37.12 4.32
CA GLY A 280 -11.86 38.49 4.31
C GLY A 280 -10.41 38.59 4.73
N PRO A 281 -9.94 39.74 5.22
CA PRO A 281 -8.57 39.88 5.73
C PRO A 281 -8.25 38.79 6.77
N ALA A 282 -7.01 38.32 6.79
CA ALA A 282 -6.55 37.34 7.78
C ALA A 282 -5.14 37.66 8.27
N PRO A 283 -4.80 37.38 9.55
CA PRO A 283 -3.46 37.61 10.06
C PRO A 283 -2.48 36.54 9.53
N GLU A 284 -1.31 36.99 9.14
CA GLU A 284 -0.16 36.11 8.86
C GLU A 284 0.59 35.87 10.19
N ILE A 285 0.48 34.63 10.69
CA ILE A 285 1.13 34.23 11.94
C ILE A 285 2.55 33.76 11.62
N LYS A 286 3.54 34.35 12.30
CA LYS A 286 4.96 33.99 12.20
C LYS A 286 5.46 33.46 13.55
N PRO A 287 6.59 32.75 13.57
CA PRO A 287 7.22 32.35 14.83
C PRO A 287 7.40 33.56 15.78
N GLY A 288 6.91 33.43 17.01
CA GLY A 288 6.92 34.49 18.01
C GLY A 288 5.73 35.45 17.96
N SER A 289 4.80 35.30 17.01
CA SER A 289 3.53 36.04 16.97
C SER A 289 2.38 35.12 17.38
N ASN A 290 1.65 35.48 18.41
CA ASN A 290 0.47 34.77 18.86
C ASN A 290 -0.53 35.71 19.52
N PHE A 291 -1.75 35.24 19.71
CA PHE A 291 -2.77 35.87 20.54
C PHE A 291 -2.98 35.02 21.78
N ASP A 292 -2.65 35.52 22.93
CA ASP A 292 -2.94 34.87 24.21
C ASP A 292 -4.38 35.12 24.59
N LEU A 293 -5.18 34.06 24.62
CA LEU A 293 -6.59 34.12 24.93
C LEU A 293 -6.86 33.96 26.44
N GLY A 294 -5.82 33.81 27.26
CA GLY A 294 -5.94 33.64 28.72
C GLY A 294 -6.78 32.40 29.08
N GLU A 295 -7.74 32.60 29.96
CA GLU A 295 -8.63 31.54 30.46
C GLU A 295 -9.72 31.09 29.46
N VAL A 296 -9.73 31.61 28.24
CA VAL A 296 -10.68 31.16 27.22
C VAL A 296 -10.32 29.76 26.73
N GLY A 297 -11.23 28.80 26.96
CA GLY A 297 -10.97 27.40 26.59
C GLY A 297 -10.31 26.59 27.69
N ASN A 298 -10.34 27.04 28.94
CA ASN A 298 -9.94 26.22 30.07
C ASN A 298 -11.04 25.17 30.35
N PHE A 299 -10.86 23.98 29.73
CA PHE A 299 -11.82 22.89 29.84
C PHE A 299 -11.35 21.85 30.84
N GLU A 300 -12.25 21.29 31.63
CA GLU A 300 -11.99 20.14 32.44
C GLU A 300 -11.73 18.91 31.55
N LYS A 301 -10.79 18.07 31.95
CA LYS A 301 -10.31 16.92 31.12
C LYS A 301 -11.38 15.89 30.77
N ASP A 302 -12.49 15.86 31.52
CA ASP A 302 -13.61 14.94 31.36
C ASP A 302 -14.80 15.56 30.60
N LYS A 303 -14.69 16.80 30.19
CA LYS A 303 -15.71 17.48 29.39
C LYS A 303 -15.34 17.49 27.91
N PRO A 304 -16.23 17.05 27.03
CA PRO A 304 -15.99 17.13 25.60
C PRO A 304 -15.99 18.59 25.15
N PHE A 305 -15.04 18.93 24.28
CA PHE A 305 -15.00 20.22 23.59
C PHE A 305 -14.60 20.05 22.13
N SER A 306 -14.89 21.02 21.30
CA SER A 306 -14.45 21.09 19.92
C SER A 306 -13.89 22.47 19.62
N TYR A 307 -12.89 22.55 18.79
CA TYR A 307 -12.41 23.80 18.23
C TYR A 307 -12.26 23.65 16.71
N GLY A 308 -12.42 24.76 16.01
CA GLY A 308 -12.25 24.81 14.57
C GLY A 308 -11.64 26.15 14.17
N LEU A 309 -10.82 26.11 13.13
CA LEU A 309 -10.25 27.31 12.52
C LEU A 309 -10.01 27.10 11.03
N TRP A 310 -10.02 28.19 10.29
CA TRP A 310 -9.52 28.20 8.93
C TRP A 310 -8.06 28.65 8.93
N PHE A 311 -7.21 27.88 8.28
CA PHE A 311 -5.82 28.29 8.08
C PHE A 311 -5.37 27.98 6.66
N ARG A 312 -4.42 28.74 6.18
CA ARG A 312 -3.70 28.47 4.94
C ARG A 312 -2.22 28.27 5.28
N ALA A 313 -1.75 27.04 5.10
CA ALA A 313 -0.32 26.75 5.22
C ALA A 313 0.44 27.49 4.11
N GLY A 314 1.59 28.09 4.44
CA GLY A 314 2.55 28.53 3.46
C GLY A 314 3.11 27.33 2.69
N ASN A 315 3.88 27.58 1.62
CA ASN A 315 4.56 26.49 0.91
C ASN A 315 5.42 25.70 1.91
N VAL A 316 4.97 24.49 2.22
CA VAL A 316 5.80 23.50 2.92
C VAL A 316 6.72 22.93 1.86
N THR A 317 7.98 23.41 1.83
CA THR A 317 9.06 22.83 1.04
C THR A 317 9.62 21.62 1.76
#